data_31643a9aa058924ad0bb8e51cbdbf36b
#
_entry.id   31643a9aa058924ad0bb8e51cbdbf36b
#
_cell.length_a   1.000
_cell.length_b   1.000
_cell.length_c   1.000
_cell.angle_alpha   90.00
_cell.angle_beta   90.00
_cell.angle_gamma   90.00
#
_symmetry.space_group_name_H-M   'P 1'
#
loop_
_entity.id
_entity.type
_entity.pdbx_description
1 polymer ?
#
loop_
_entity_poly.entity_id
_entity_poly.type
_entity_poly.pdbx_seq_one_letter_code
_entity_poly.pdbx_strand_id
1 'polypeptide(L)'
;MNQSSRKPARPRPARRRSIPPVAIVVVVLAVAAGWWLWQQRGTGGEEGAWRTTHVERGNIRVAISATGSLSATSTVVVGSQISGQVTDVLVDFNDTVEKGQVIARIDPSSYQAQIEQGNAQIASARASLAQAQASLANAEADYQRKAGLAGQQLVARSDLDLARAARDQARAQVAAAQAQIRQQTASTQTTQVNLDRTVIRSPVDGVVLTRTIEPGQTVAASLQAPELFTIAEDLSKMQIELAVDEADIGQVQVGQEVTFTVDAFPGRQFRGEVVQVRLAATDTSNVITYPVIVGVDNSDG
;
A
#
# COMPACT_ATOMS: atom_id res chain seq x y z
N MET A 1 -93.18 23.73 -56.27
CA MET A 1 -94.03 24.57 -57.13
C MET A 1 -93.22 25.02 -58.32
N ASN A 2 -93.76 24.74 -59.52
CA ASN A 2 -93.55 25.31 -60.89
C ASN A 2 -92.16 25.16 -61.51
N GLN A 3 -92.02 24.22 -62.43
CA GLN A 3 -92.39 24.20 -63.89
C GLN A 3 -91.84 25.40 -64.64
N SER A 4 -91.04 25.20 -65.63
CA SER A 4 -91.37 24.95 -67.03
C SER A 4 -90.08 24.94 -67.88
N SER A 5 -89.72 23.88 -68.52
CA SER A 5 -90.13 23.55 -69.89
C SER A 5 -89.71 24.58 -70.96
N ARG A 6 -88.77 24.23 -71.80
CA ARG A 6 -88.93 24.22 -73.25
C ARG A 6 -87.75 23.61 -74.04
N LYS A 7 -88.10 22.75 -74.91
CA LYS A 7 -87.41 22.01 -75.97
C LYS A 7 -87.01 22.93 -77.13
N PRO A 8 -86.58 22.46 -78.25
CA PRO A 8 -85.20 22.19 -78.70
C PRO A 8 -84.93 22.91 -80.05
N ALA A 9 -83.66 22.96 -80.42
CA ALA A 9 -83.36 23.31 -81.83
C ALA A 9 -82.23 22.39 -82.36
N ARG A 10 -82.44 21.87 -83.53
CA ARG A 10 -81.64 20.88 -84.24
C ARG A 10 -80.36 21.44 -84.92
N PRO A 11 -79.50 20.54 -85.32
CA PRO A 11 -78.13 20.84 -85.60
C PRO A 11 -77.82 21.25 -87.05
N ARG A 12 -76.69 21.92 -87.27
CA ARG A 12 -76.08 22.11 -88.59
C ARG A 12 -74.69 21.40 -88.63
N PRO A 13 -74.35 20.83 -89.82
CA PRO A 13 -73.27 19.89 -89.93
C PRO A 13 -71.86 20.54 -89.83
N ALA A 14 -70.96 19.90 -89.11
CA ALA A 14 -69.56 20.29 -89.03
C ALA A 14 -68.82 19.93 -90.33
N ARG A 15 -68.16 20.91 -90.89
CA ARG A 15 -67.18 20.77 -91.96
C ARG A 15 -65.97 19.96 -91.47
N ARG A 16 -65.77 18.77 -92.03
CA ARG A 16 -64.48 18.03 -91.86
C ARG A 16 -63.37 18.83 -92.48
N ARG A 17 -62.44 19.36 -91.65
CA ARG A 17 -61.14 19.83 -92.10
C ARG A 17 -60.27 18.60 -92.20
N SER A 18 -59.86 18.28 -93.41
CA SER A 18 -58.77 17.31 -93.66
C SER A 18 -57.48 17.84 -93.19
N ILE A 19 -56.82 17.16 -92.24
CA ILE A 19 -55.50 17.45 -91.80
C ILE A 19 -54.51 17.10 -92.91
N PRO A 20 -53.68 18.05 -93.39
CA PRO A 20 -52.70 17.79 -94.46
C PRO A 20 -51.74 16.66 -94.00
N PRO A 21 -51.41 15.74 -94.88
CA PRO A 21 -50.47 14.61 -94.53
C PRO A 21 -49.09 15.06 -93.93
N VAL A 22 -48.70 16.29 -94.21
CA VAL A 22 -47.50 16.89 -93.66
C VAL A 22 -47.58 17.09 -92.15
N ALA A 23 -48.79 17.40 -91.63
CA ALA A 23 -48.97 17.59 -90.17
C ALA A 23 -48.78 16.26 -89.38
N ILE A 24 -49.17 15.13 -90.00
CA ILE A 24 -49.05 13.81 -89.39
C ILE A 24 -47.56 13.45 -89.33
N VAL A 25 -46.74 13.72 -90.36
CA VAL A 25 -45.35 13.44 -90.41
C VAL A 25 -44.59 14.25 -89.35
N VAL A 26 -44.96 15.52 -89.18
CA VAL A 26 -44.34 16.38 -88.12
C VAL A 26 -44.64 15.90 -86.70
N VAL A 27 -45.89 15.46 -86.50
CA VAL A 27 -46.24 14.93 -85.16
C VAL A 27 -45.52 13.60 -84.89
N VAL A 28 -45.40 12.71 -85.94
CA VAL A 28 -44.65 11.46 -85.77
C VAL A 28 -43.18 11.71 -85.51
N LEU A 29 -42.59 12.67 -86.22
CA LEU A 29 -41.19 13.09 -85.95
C LEU A 29 -41.00 13.74 -84.59
N ALA A 30 -41.96 14.54 -84.13
CA ALA A 30 -41.90 15.14 -82.78
C ALA A 30 -42.05 14.08 -81.68
N VAL A 31 -42.92 13.10 -81.87
CA VAL A 31 -43.07 11.98 -80.95
C VAL A 31 -41.83 11.07 -80.95
N ALA A 32 -41.28 10.80 -82.14
CA ALA A 32 -40.01 10.02 -82.23
C ALA A 32 -38.85 10.77 -81.62
N ALA A 33 -38.76 12.06 -81.81
CA ALA A 33 -37.67 12.90 -81.19
C ALA A 33 -37.89 13.00 -79.66
N GLY A 34 -39.19 13.14 -79.22
CA GLY A 34 -39.50 13.15 -77.79
C GLY A 34 -39.18 11.81 -77.11
N TRP A 35 -39.49 10.70 -77.81
CA TRP A 35 -39.17 9.38 -77.30
C TRP A 35 -37.66 9.12 -77.28
N TRP A 36 -36.92 9.59 -78.31
CA TRP A 36 -35.48 9.48 -78.38
C TRP A 36 -34.79 10.34 -77.26
N LEU A 37 -35.31 11.54 -77.03
CA LEU A 37 -34.83 12.37 -75.92
C LEU A 37 -35.21 11.80 -74.55
N TRP A 38 -36.36 11.14 -74.44
CA TRP A 38 -36.72 10.46 -73.20
C TRP A 38 -35.88 9.20 -72.94
N GLN A 39 -35.52 8.47 -73.99
CA GLN A 39 -34.63 7.33 -73.93
C GLN A 39 -33.17 7.74 -73.59
N GLN A 40 -32.72 8.92 -74.05
CA GLN A 40 -31.42 9.46 -73.64
C GLN A 40 -31.43 9.98 -72.21
N ARG A 41 -32.53 10.43 -71.67
CA ARG A 41 -32.66 10.82 -70.26
C ARG A 41 -32.85 9.65 -69.31
N GLY A 42 -33.24 8.51 -69.83
CA GLY A 42 -33.43 7.27 -69.01
C GLY A 42 -32.17 6.42 -68.78
N THR A 43 -31.05 6.77 -69.42
CA THR A 43 -29.74 6.06 -69.27
C THR A 43 -28.74 6.80 -68.39
N GLY A 44 -29.20 7.85 -67.66
CA GLY A 44 -28.50 8.30 -66.51
C GLY A 44 -28.68 7.28 -65.36
N GLY A 45 -28.01 6.14 -65.46
CA GLY A 45 -27.91 5.22 -64.33
C GLY A 45 -27.47 6.01 -63.13
N GLU A 46 -28.26 5.98 -62.08
CA GLU A 46 -27.77 6.20 -60.74
C GLU A 46 -26.66 5.14 -60.51
N GLU A 47 -25.44 5.44 -61.03
CA GLU A 47 -24.26 4.89 -60.43
C GLU A 47 -24.31 5.37 -58.98
N GLY A 48 -24.90 4.56 -58.14
CA GLY A 48 -24.94 4.80 -56.71
C GLY A 48 -23.53 5.27 -56.32
N ALA A 49 -23.49 6.47 -55.74
CA ALA A 49 -22.25 7.09 -55.30
C ALA A 49 -21.63 6.27 -54.16
N TRP A 50 -21.21 5.06 -54.49
CA TRP A 50 -20.37 4.24 -53.60
C TRP A 50 -19.01 4.92 -53.51
N ARG A 51 -18.79 5.55 -52.40
CA ARG A 51 -17.47 6.06 -52.06
C ARG A 51 -16.59 4.88 -51.74
N THR A 52 -15.87 4.35 -52.71
CA THR A 52 -14.85 3.34 -52.47
C THR A 52 -13.60 4.00 -51.98
N THR A 53 -13.08 3.53 -50.84
CA THR A 53 -11.75 3.87 -50.36
C THR A 53 -10.93 2.60 -50.29
N HIS A 54 -9.64 2.74 -50.49
CA HIS A 54 -8.73 1.60 -50.29
C HIS A 54 -8.67 1.24 -48.81
N VAL A 55 -8.74 -0.06 -48.52
CA VAL A 55 -8.50 -0.58 -47.18
C VAL A 55 -6.99 -0.53 -46.94
N GLU A 56 -6.59 0.36 -46.05
CA GLU A 56 -5.20 0.45 -45.57
C GLU A 56 -5.09 -0.30 -44.26
N ARG A 57 -4.00 -1.04 -44.10
CA ARG A 57 -3.64 -1.65 -42.82
C ARG A 57 -2.95 -0.59 -42.00
N GLY A 58 -3.58 -0.14 -40.94
CA GLY A 58 -3.00 0.77 -39.95
C GLY A 58 -2.87 0.07 -38.59
N ASN A 59 -1.92 0.49 -37.79
CA ASN A 59 -1.83 0.07 -36.41
C ASN A 59 -2.88 0.82 -35.57
N ILE A 60 -3.73 0.06 -34.89
CA ILE A 60 -4.66 0.61 -33.90
C ILE A 60 -3.89 0.61 -32.57
N ARG A 61 -3.72 1.78 -31.98
CA ARG A 61 -3.20 1.91 -30.62
C ARG A 61 -4.41 1.95 -29.67
N VAL A 62 -4.48 0.98 -28.78
CA VAL A 62 -5.43 1.01 -27.67
C VAL A 62 -4.70 1.71 -26.51
N ALA A 63 -5.27 2.79 -26.04
CA ALA A 63 -4.77 3.51 -24.88
C ALA A 63 -5.71 3.23 -23.70
N ILE A 64 -5.15 2.76 -22.60
CA ILE A 64 -5.85 2.58 -21.34
C ILE A 64 -5.58 3.81 -20.49
N SER A 65 -6.64 4.41 -19.93
CA SER A 65 -6.52 5.55 -19.03
C SER A 65 -6.84 5.09 -17.61
N ALA A 66 -5.93 5.37 -16.69
CA ALA A 66 -6.09 5.05 -15.28
C ALA A 66 -5.61 6.23 -14.43
N THR A 67 -6.11 6.32 -13.21
CA THR A 67 -5.67 7.28 -12.21
C THR A 67 -4.91 6.55 -11.11
N GLY A 68 -4.00 7.24 -10.44
CA GLY A 68 -3.21 6.65 -9.38
C GLY A 68 -2.55 7.67 -8.49
N SER A 69 -1.84 7.18 -7.47
CA SER A 69 -1.07 7.98 -6.52
C SER A 69 0.42 7.74 -6.71
N LEU A 70 1.19 8.82 -6.66
CA LEU A 70 2.65 8.79 -6.70
C LEU A 70 3.19 8.67 -5.27
N SER A 71 4.09 7.72 -5.05
CA SER A 71 4.74 7.48 -3.76
C SER A 71 6.19 7.07 -3.93
N ALA A 72 7.00 7.18 -2.88
CA ALA A 72 8.34 6.62 -2.89
C ALA A 72 8.28 5.09 -2.94
N THR A 73 9.23 4.47 -3.63
CA THR A 73 9.26 3.00 -3.80
C THR A 73 9.49 2.27 -2.49
N SER A 74 10.32 2.82 -1.60
CA SER A 74 10.62 2.25 -0.29
C SER A 74 10.33 3.29 0.79
N THR A 75 9.33 2.99 1.64
CA THR A 75 9.01 3.78 2.82
C THR A 75 9.05 2.91 4.06
N VAL A 76 9.63 3.43 5.13
CA VAL A 76 9.70 2.76 6.43
C VAL A 76 8.91 3.58 7.44
N VAL A 77 7.93 2.95 8.07
CA VAL A 77 7.16 3.56 9.15
C VAL A 77 7.88 3.30 10.47
N VAL A 78 8.20 4.37 11.18
CA VAL A 78 8.83 4.32 12.50
C VAL A 78 7.76 4.60 13.55
N GLY A 79 7.51 3.62 14.40
CA GLY A 79 6.56 3.69 15.50
C GLY A 79 7.22 3.56 16.87
N SER A 80 6.45 3.78 17.95
CA SER A 80 6.88 3.50 19.31
C SER A 80 6.44 2.11 19.75
N GLN A 81 7.34 1.39 20.45
CA GLN A 81 7.04 0.12 21.11
C GLN A 81 6.66 0.30 22.58
N ILE A 82 6.81 1.52 23.12
CA ILE A 82 6.51 1.84 24.52
C ILE A 82 5.59 3.05 24.59
N SER A 83 4.83 3.12 25.67
CA SER A 83 3.99 4.28 25.98
C SER A 83 4.74 5.29 26.83
N GLY A 84 4.50 6.57 26.58
CA GLY A 84 5.08 7.66 27.36
C GLY A 84 4.86 9.02 26.72
N GLN A 85 5.31 10.08 27.39
CA GLN A 85 5.27 11.42 26.87
C GLN A 85 6.50 11.69 25.99
N VAL A 86 6.30 12.25 24.81
CA VAL A 86 7.38 12.70 23.93
C VAL A 86 8.01 13.97 24.54
N THR A 87 9.30 13.93 24.85
CA THR A 87 10.04 15.09 25.38
C THR A 87 10.61 15.94 24.25
N ASP A 88 11.22 15.31 23.29
CA ASP A 88 11.90 15.99 22.19
C ASP A 88 11.59 15.35 20.86
N VAL A 89 11.42 16.16 19.83
CA VAL A 89 11.39 15.78 18.43
C VAL A 89 12.55 16.52 17.75
N LEU A 90 13.50 15.79 17.21
CA LEU A 90 14.79 16.30 16.74
C LEU A 90 14.87 16.48 15.22
N VAL A 91 13.82 16.05 14.51
CA VAL A 91 13.72 16.13 13.04
C VAL A 91 12.35 16.63 12.63
N ASP A 92 12.30 17.30 11.48
CA ASP A 92 11.07 17.83 10.90
C ASP A 92 10.82 17.25 9.51
N PHE A 93 9.73 17.69 8.87
CA PHE A 93 9.40 17.30 7.50
C PHE A 93 10.54 17.65 6.54
N ASN A 94 10.84 16.76 5.62
CA ASN A 94 11.89 16.86 4.60
C ASN A 94 13.33 16.88 5.15
N ASP A 95 13.56 16.62 6.44
CA ASP A 95 14.89 16.46 6.98
C ASP A 95 15.51 15.14 6.51
N THR A 96 16.79 15.18 6.17
CA THR A 96 17.58 13.98 5.88
C THR A 96 18.05 13.35 7.17
N VAL A 97 17.87 12.04 7.32
CA VAL A 97 18.26 11.26 8.48
C VAL A 97 19.18 10.11 8.10
N GLU A 98 20.11 9.80 8.98
CA GLU A 98 20.99 8.63 8.84
C GLU A 98 20.49 7.47 9.71
N LYS A 99 20.80 6.25 9.29
CA LYS A 99 20.52 5.04 10.07
C LYS A 99 21.11 5.10 11.47
N GLY A 100 20.27 4.92 12.50
CA GLY A 100 20.67 5.00 13.90
C GLY A 100 20.63 6.41 14.48
N GLN A 101 20.41 7.46 13.68
CA GLN A 101 20.22 8.82 14.16
C GLN A 101 18.98 8.90 15.06
N VAL A 102 19.12 9.64 16.17
CA VAL A 102 18.01 9.89 17.10
C VAL A 102 17.07 10.91 16.47
N ILE A 103 15.79 10.52 16.34
CA ILE A 103 14.76 11.36 15.72
C ILE A 103 13.73 11.88 16.71
N ALA A 104 13.48 11.13 17.81
CA ALA A 104 12.64 11.59 18.91
C ALA A 104 13.04 10.93 20.24
N ARG A 105 12.57 11.48 21.36
CA ARG A 105 12.76 10.95 22.70
C ARG A 105 11.45 10.89 23.44
N ILE A 106 11.28 9.82 24.22
CA ILE A 106 10.19 9.64 25.17
C ILE A 106 10.77 9.81 26.58
N ASP A 107 9.99 10.31 27.52
CA ASP A 107 10.41 10.51 28.90
C ASP A 107 10.96 9.21 29.53
N PRO A 108 12.24 9.14 29.89
CA PRO A 108 12.87 7.95 30.44
C PRO A 108 12.70 7.82 31.95
N SER A 109 12.16 8.83 32.65
CA SER A 109 12.24 8.96 34.12
C SER A 109 11.61 7.78 34.86
N SER A 110 10.48 7.27 34.37
CA SER A 110 9.81 6.12 34.97
C SER A 110 10.64 4.83 34.84
N TYR A 111 11.28 4.61 33.71
CA TYR A 111 12.13 3.44 33.47
C TYR A 111 13.45 3.52 34.27
N GLN A 112 14.03 4.71 34.40
CA GLN A 112 15.21 4.94 35.22
C GLN A 112 14.92 4.62 36.71
N ALA A 113 13.82 5.11 37.25
CA ALA A 113 13.38 4.80 38.61
C ALA A 113 13.16 3.28 38.82
N GLN A 114 12.55 2.58 37.84
CA GLN A 114 12.38 1.13 37.88
C GLN A 114 13.70 0.37 37.86
N ILE A 115 14.70 0.85 37.09
CA ILE A 115 16.06 0.26 37.06
C ILE A 115 16.75 0.45 38.40
N GLU A 116 16.67 1.61 39.02
CA GLU A 116 17.22 1.86 40.37
C GLU A 116 16.62 0.95 41.41
N GLN A 117 15.28 0.78 41.39
CA GLN A 117 14.56 -0.15 42.22
C GLN A 117 15.02 -1.59 41.98
N GLY A 118 15.17 -2.01 40.73
CA GLY A 118 15.65 -3.34 40.36
C GLY A 118 17.10 -3.58 40.87
N ASN A 119 17.98 -2.58 40.76
CA ASN A 119 19.33 -2.64 41.26
C ASN A 119 19.38 -2.77 42.80
N ALA A 120 18.51 -2.07 43.52
CA ALA A 120 18.36 -2.24 44.97
C ALA A 120 17.88 -3.65 45.35
N GLN A 121 16.96 -4.24 44.58
CA GLN A 121 16.49 -5.62 44.78
C GLN A 121 17.61 -6.64 44.49
N ILE A 122 18.44 -6.42 43.46
CA ILE A 122 19.59 -7.26 43.18
C ILE A 122 20.62 -7.17 44.33
N ALA A 123 20.87 -5.97 44.89
CA ALA A 123 21.76 -5.78 46.04
C ALA A 123 21.25 -6.54 47.29
N SER A 124 19.95 -6.49 47.58
CA SER A 124 19.29 -7.26 48.64
C SER A 124 19.43 -8.77 48.42
N ALA A 125 19.19 -9.26 47.21
CA ALA A 125 19.34 -10.66 46.88
C ALA A 125 20.81 -11.14 47.00
N ARG A 126 21.81 -10.27 46.69
CA ARG A 126 23.23 -10.54 46.88
C ARG A 126 23.57 -10.65 48.38
N ALA A 127 23.02 -9.80 49.23
CA ALA A 127 23.18 -9.90 50.69
C ALA A 127 22.62 -11.24 51.24
N SER A 128 21.44 -11.64 50.72
CA SER A 128 20.87 -12.96 51.09
C SER A 128 21.74 -14.13 50.60
N LEU A 129 22.37 -14.02 49.45
CA LEU A 129 23.31 -15.01 48.96
C LEU A 129 24.54 -15.09 49.88
N ALA A 130 25.10 -13.96 50.31
CA ALA A 130 26.23 -13.92 51.23
C ALA A 130 25.90 -14.58 52.56
N GLN A 131 24.69 -14.34 53.09
CA GLN A 131 24.20 -15.04 54.32
C GLN A 131 24.10 -16.55 54.10
N ALA A 132 23.51 -17.01 52.98
CA ALA A 132 23.39 -18.42 52.64
C ALA A 132 24.78 -19.08 52.48
N GLN A 133 25.73 -18.38 51.87
CA GLN A 133 27.14 -18.86 51.74
C GLN A 133 27.83 -19.01 53.10
N ALA A 134 27.64 -18.08 54.01
CA ALA A 134 28.19 -18.16 55.37
C ALA A 134 27.57 -19.37 56.13
N SER A 135 26.28 -19.57 55.96
CA SER A 135 25.57 -20.74 56.53
C SER A 135 26.10 -22.07 55.96
N LEU A 136 26.33 -22.14 54.66
CA LEU A 136 26.94 -23.28 53.99
C LEU A 136 28.33 -23.57 54.49
N ALA A 137 29.20 -22.52 54.61
CA ALA A 137 30.55 -22.66 55.11
C ALA A 137 30.58 -23.26 56.53
N ASN A 138 29.67 -22.80 57.42
CA ASN A 138 29.50 -23.36 58.75
C ASN A 138 29.06 -24.84 58.76
N ALA A 139 28.04 -25.17 57.95
CA ALA A 139 27.55 -26.55 57.83
C ALA A 139 28.57 -27.51 57.20
N GLU A 140 29.35 -27.02 56.22
CA GLU A 140 30.47 -27.76 55.59
C GLU A 140 31.59 -28.05 56.61
N ALA A 141 31.99 -27.05 57.38
CA ALA A 141 33.01 -27.23 58.44
C ALA A 141 32.56 -28.22 59.54
N ASP A 142 31.27 -28.19 59.95
CA ASP A 142 30.71 -29.15 60.87
C ASP A 142 30.68 -30.57 60.33
N TYR A 143 30.22 -30.74 59.07
CA TYR A 143 30.23 -32.01 58.38
C TYR A 143 31.65 -32.60 58.28
N GLN A 144 32.67 -31.80 57.86
CA GLN A 144 34.05 -32.26 57.76
C GLN A 144 34.64 -32.70 59.11
N ARG A 145 34.37 -31.97 60.21
CA ARG A 145 34.79 -32.36 61.56
C ARG A 145 34.17 -33.71 61.94
N LYS A 146 32.86 -33.88 61.81
CA LYS A 146 32.12 -35.10 62.14
C LYS A 146 32.54 -36.25 61.22
N ALA A 147 32.81 -36.06 59.96
CA ALA A 147 33.34 -37.07 59.06
C ALA A 147 34.72 -37.58 59.48
N GLY A 148 35.60 -36.67 59.89
CA GLY A 148 36.92 -37.05 60.45
C GLY A 148 36.81 -37.88 61.75
N LEU A 149 35.93 -37.51 62.69
CA LEU A 149 35.67 -38.23 63.94
C LEU A 149 34.96 -39.57 63.70
N ALA A 150 34.05 -39.68 62.74
CA ALA A 150 33.37 -40.92 62.37
C ALA A 150 34.38 -41.95 61.82
N GLY A 151 35.40 -41.53 61.07
CA GLY A 151 36.49 -42.42 60.66
C GLY A 151 37.26 -43.03 61.81
N GLN A 152 37.25 -42.38 62.98
CA GLN A 152 37.85 -42.85 64.21
C GLN A 152 36.87 -43.54 65.16
N GLN A 153 35.62 -43.76 64.74
CA GLN A 153 34.50 -44.33 65.52
C GLN A 153 34.13 -43.53 66.80
N LEU A 154 34.42 -42.22 66.82
CA LEU A 154 34.17 -41.33 67.97
C LEU A 154 32.79 -40.63 67.92
N VAL A 155 32.05 -40.80 66.83
CA VAL A 155 30.74 -40.16 66.63
C VAL A 155 29.73 -41.18 66.06
N ALA A 156 28.45 -41.06 66.43
CA ALA A 156 27.38 -41.94 65.92
C ALA A 156 27.15 -41.65 64.40
N ARG A 157 26.77 -42.69 63.64
CA ARG A 157 26.46 -42.54 62.22
C ARG A 157 25.29 -41.58 62.01
N SER A 158 24.30 -41.56 62.89
CA SER A 158 23.17 -40.66 62.89
C SER A 158 23.63 -39.18 62.93
N ASP A 159 24.66 -38.85 63.70
CA ASP A 159 25.15 -37.48 63.82
C ASP A 159 25.90 -37.02 62.54
N LEU A 160 26.57 -37.95 61.85
CA LEU A 160 27.17 -37.67 60.52
C LEU A 160 26.10 -37.46 59.47
N ASP A 161 25.04 -38.31 59.46
CA ASP A 161 23.93 -38.19 58.50
C ASP A 161 23.18 -36.86 58.71
N LEU A 162 22.96 -36.42 59.94
CA LEU A 162 22.37 -35.12 60.26
C LEU A 162 23.25 -33.95 59.76
N ALA A 163 24.56 -34.02 59.97
CA ALA A 163 25.47 -32.96 59.48
C ALA A 163 25.52 -32.91 57.95
N ARG A 164 25.45 -34.08 57.28
CA ARG A 164 25.35 -34.17 55.83
C ARG A 164 24.08 -33.54 55.33
N ALA A 165 22.90 -33.87 55.93
CA ALA A 165 21.63 -33.26 55.55
C ALA A 165 21.61 -31.73 55.74
N ALA A 166 22.18 -31.24 56.88
CA ALA A 166 22.31 -29.80 57.13
C ALA A 166 23.18 -29.08 56.07
N ARG A 167 24.32 -29.68 55.67
CA ARG A 167 25.15 -29.16 54.59
C ARG A 167 24.42 -29.14 53.29
N ASP A 168 23.70 -30.21 52.88
CA ASP A 168 23.01 -30.32 51.63
C ASP A 168 21.82 -29.34 51.60
N GLN A 169 21.14 -29.12 52.72
CA GLN A 169 20.14 -28.05 52.86
C GLN A 169 20.71 -26.64 52.67
N ALA A 170 21.84 -26.34 53.34
CA ALA A 170 22.50 -25.04 53.16
C ALA A 170 23.00 -24.79 51.71
N ARG A 171 23.47 -25.88 51.06
CA ARG A 171 23.85 -25.82 49.62
C ARG A 171 22.61 -25.52 48.72
N ALA A 172 21.49 -26.11 49.01
CA ALA A 172 20.23 -25.81 48.29
C ALA A 172 19.79 -24.35 48.51
N GLN A 173 19.99 -23.78 49.73
CA GLN A 173 19.69 -22.38 50.00
C GLN A 173 20.59 -21.42 49.16
N VAL A 174 21.89 -21.74 49.02
CA VAL A 174 22.81 -20.97 48.13
C VAL A 174 22.29 -21.04 46.71
N ALA A 175 21.91 -22.21 46.20
CA ALA A 175 21.39 -22.35 44.84
C ALA A 175 20.07 -21.55 44.64
N ALA A 176 19.21 -21.52 45.63
CA ALA A 176 17.94 -20.75 45.62
C ALA A 176 18.26 -19.23 45.59
N ALA A 177 19.18 -18.75 46.44
CA ALA A 177 19.59 -17.32 46.44
C ALA A 177 20.23 -16.89 45.12
N GLN A 178 21.06 -17.77 44.51
CA GLN A 178 21.59 -17.53 43.18
C GLN A 178 20.51 -17.42 42.10
N ALA A 179 19.49 -18.30 42.16
CA ALA A 179 18.38 -18.23 41.22
C ALA A 179 17.58 -16.94 41.38
N GLN A 180 17.38 -16.46 42.62
CA GLN A 180 16.74 -15.17 42.90
C GLN A 180 17.47 -13.99 42.28
N ILE A 181 18.84 -13.97 42.37
CA ILE A 181 19.65 -12.93 41.72
C ILE A 181 19.45 -12.97 40.20
N ARG A 182 19.49 -14.16 39.59
CA ARG A 182 19.27 -14.28 38.12
C ARG A 182 17.91 -13.77 37.71
N GLN A 183 16.87 -14.06 38.49
CA GLN A 183 15.49 -13.58 38.23
C GLN A 183 15.43 -12.04 38.28
N GLN A 184 15.97 -11.41 39.32
CA GLN A 184 15.98 -9.94 39.45
C GLN A 184 16.81 -9.28 38.36
N THR A 185 17.97 -9.86 38.02
CA THR A 185 18.81 -9.35 36.94
C THR A 185 18.07 -9.41 35.61
N ALA A 186 17.36 -10.52 35.29
CA ALA A 186 16.57 -10.64 34.07
C ALA A 186 15.43 -9.61 34.02
N SER A 187 14.74 -9.37 35.15
CA SER A 187 13.68 -8.37 35.25
C SER A 187 14.23 -6.94 34.99
N THR A 188 15.37 -6.60 35.63
CA THR A 188 16.01 -5.30 35.43
C THR A 188 16.51 -5.12 33.99
N GLN A 189 17.03 -6.19 33.37
CA GLN A 189 17.44 -6.16 31.97
C GLN A 189 16.26 -5.86 31.01
N THR A 190 15.08 -6.40 31.29
CA THR A 190 13.87 -6.09 30.51
C THR A 190 13.54 -4.60 30.60
N THR A 191 13.64 -4.01 31.80
CA THR A 191 13.42 -2.58 31.99
C THR A 191 14.49 -1.75 31.28
N GLN A 192 15.74 -2.21 31.26
CA GLN A 192 16.82 -1.55 30.51
C GLN A 192 16.55 -1.51 29.01
N VAL A 193 16.06 -2.62 28.43
CA VAL A 193 15.62 -2.65 27.00
C VAL A 193 14.48 -1.66 26.74
N ASN A 194 13.56 -1.52 27.69
CA ASN A 194 12.48 -0.52 27.55
C ASN A 194 13.03 0.91 27.67
N LEU A 195 14.02 1.15 28.52
CA LEU A 195 14.72 2.44 28.59
C LEU A 195 15.40 2.75 27.25
N ASP A 196 16.09 1.80 26.65
CA ASP A 196 16.73 2.00 25.35
C ASP A 196 15.71 2.33 24.24
N ARG A 197 14.49 1.80 24.35
CA ARG A 197 13.36 2.10 23.43
C ARG A 197 12.75 3.48 23.63
N THR A 198 13.09 4.22 24.70
CA THR A 198 12.68 5.63 24.85
C THR A 198 13.36 6.54 23.83
N VAL A 199 14.48 6.11 23.28
CA VAL A 199 15.21 6.83 22.23
C VAL A 199 14.80 6.26 20.88
N ILE A 200 13.95 7.00 20.18
CA ILE A 200 13.49 6.62 18.84
C ILE A 200 14.58 6.95 17.82
N ARG A 201 14.96 5.96 17.03
CA ARG A 201 16.03 6.10 16.02
C ARG A 201 15.51 5.74 14.64
N SER A 202 16.09 6.35 13.62
CA SER A 202 15.83 5.94 12.24
C SER A 202 16.43 4.54 11.98
N PRO A 203 15.65 3.60 11.45
CA PRO A 203 16.15 2.28 11.05
C PRO A 203 16.93 2.30 9.73
N VAL A 204 16.77 3.35 8.92
CA VAL A 204 17.31 3.49 7.55
C VAL A 204 17.87 4.90 7.34
N ASP A 205 18.70 5.06 6.31
CA ASP A 205 19.07 6.36 5.76
C ASP A 205 17.91 6.85 4.87
N GLY A 206 17.62 8.15 4.86
CA GLY A 206 16.53 8.65 4.02
C GLY A 206 16.04 10.03 4.40
N VAL A 207 14.83 10.37 3.93
CA VAL A 207 14.18 11.66 4.16
C VAL A 207 12.85 11.46 4.87
N VAL A 208 12.58 12.27 5.88
CA VAL A 208 11.32 12.23 6.65
C VAL A 208 10.17 12.78 5.79
N LEU A 209 9.20 11.93 5.44
CA LEU A 209 8.02 12.33 4.68
C LEU A 209 6.93 12.89 5.59
N THR A 210 6.66 12.20 6.72
CA THR A 210 5.60 12.58 7.65
C THR A 210 6.10 12.52 9.08
N ARG A 211 5.60 13.45 9.90
CA ARG A 211 5.77 13.52 11.33
C ARG A 211 4.40 13.66 11.99
N THR A 212 4.01 12.68 12.77
CA THR A 212 2.66 12.59 13.36
C THR A 212 2.66 12.99 14.85
N ILE A 213 3.83 13.29 15.39
CA ILE A 213 4.02 13.58 16.83
C ILE A 213 4.54 15.00 17.08
N GLU A 214 4.16 15.53 18.25
CA GLU A 214 4.60 16.82 18.75
C GLU A 214 5.28 16.66 20.11
N PRO A 215 6.24 17.53 20.47
CA PRO A 215 6.78 17.60 21.83
C PRO A 215 5.67 17.83 22.85
N GLY A 216 5.70 17.06 23.97
CA GLY A 216 4.66 17.10 24.99
C GLY A 216 3.48 16.17 24.77
N GLN A 217 3.33 15.58 23.59
CA GLN A 217 2.27 14.62 23.28
C GLN A 217 2.54 13.28 23.97
N THR A 218 1.47 12.63 24.46
CA THR A 218 1.56 11.28 25.02
C THR A 218 1.23 10.25 23.95
N VAL A 219 2.15 9.30 23.72
CA VAL A 219 1.97 8.15 22.83
C VAL A 219 1.60 6.92 23.64
N ALA A 220 0.63 6.14 23.15
CA ALA A 220 0.15 4.92 23.78
C ALA A 220 0.36 3.73 22.80
N ALA A 221 1.27 2.84 23.15
CA ALA A 221 1.62 1.67 22.33
C ALA A 221 0.91 0.36 22.78
N SER A 222 -0.18 0.47 23.59
CA SER A 222 -0.77 -0.69 24.26
C SER A 222 -1.64 -1.57 23.37
N LEU A 223 -2.25 -1.02 22.29
CA LEU A 223 -3.15 -1.76 21.38
C LEU A 223 -2.64 -1.81 19.95
N GLN A 224 -2.09 -0.72 19.47
CA GLN A 224 -1.44 -0.61 18.15
C GLN A 224 -0.22 0.28 18.31
N ALA A 225 0.89 -0.07 17.65
CA ALA A 225 2.05 0.80 17.61
C ALA A 225 1.68 2.08 16.84
N PRO A 226 1.68 3.26 17.46
CA PRO A 226 1.37 4.50 16.75
C PRO A 226 2.49 4.81 15.76
N GLU A 227 2.11 5.23 14.57
CA GLU A 227 3.04 5.74 13.57
C GLU A 227 3.53 7.11 14.00
N LEU A 228 4.84 7.27 14.14
CA LEU A 228 5.46 8.52 14.56
C LEU A 228 6.06 9.27 13.38
N PHE A 229 6.76 8.55 12.52
CA PHE A 229 7.41 9.07 11.32
C PHE A 229 7.27 8.09 10.18
N THR A 230 7.20 8.63 8.97
CA THR A 230 7.40 7.85 7.74
C THR A 230 8.64 8.37 7.04
N ILE A 231 9.59 7.50 6.76
CA ILE A 231 10.89 7.81 6.15
C ILE A 231 10.94 7.15 4.78
N ALA A 232 11.28 7.90 3.73
CA ALA A 232 11.59 7.36 2.42
C ALA A 232 13.10 7.12 2.32
N GLU A 233 13.51 5.93 1.91
CA GLU A 233 14.93 5.60 1.73
C GLU A 233 15.53 6.33 0.53
N ASP A 234 14.79 6.39 -0.56
CA ASP A 234 15.27 6.97 -1.82
C ASP A 234 14.11 7.64 -2.57
N LEU A 235 14.19 8.95 -2.72
CA LEU A 235 13.21 9.73 -3.48
C LEU A 235 13.53 9.79 -4.98
N SER A 236 14.71 9.33 -5.40
CA SER A 236 15.06 9.24 -6.81
C SER A 236 14.27 8.13 -7.54
N LYS A 237 13.81 7.14 -6.80
CA LYS A 237 12.99 6.03 -7.31
C LYS A 237 11.59 6.14 -6.75
N MET A 238 10.67 6.50 -7.60
CA MET A 238 9.27 6.62 -7.24
C MET A 238 8.43 5.55 -7.93
N GLN A 239 7.26 5.31 -7.41
CA GLN A 239 6.27 4.42 -8.02
C GLN A 239 4.91 5.08 -8.06
N ILE A 240 4.16 4.78 -9.10
CA ILE A 240 2.75 5.13 -9.19
C ILE A 240 1.95 3.85 -9.01
N GLU A 241 1.03 3.86 -8.07
CA GLU A 241 0.03 2.80 -7.94
C GLU A 241 -1.22 3.24 -8.71
N LEU A 242 -1.41 2.61 -9.89
CA LEU A 242 -2.55 2.87 -10.76
C LEU A 242 -3.68 1.90 -10.42
N ALA A 243 -4.90 2.41 -10.34
CA ALA A 243 -6.10 1.58 -10.28
C ALA A 243 -6.60 1.33 -11.71
N VAL A 244 -6.44 0.12 -12.22
CA VAL A 244 -6.88 -0.29 -13.56
C VAL A 244 -8.11 -1.15 -13.44
N ASP A 245 -9.15 -0.85 -14.23
CA ASP A 245 -10.40 -1.60 -14.23
C ASP A 245 -10.21 -3.05 -14.70
N GLU A 246 -11.06 -3.96 -14.19
CA GLU A 246 -11.06 -5.37 -14.57
C GLU A 246 -11.20 -5.59 -16.09
N ALA A 247 -11.94 -4.71 -16.77
CA ALA A 247 -12.14 -4.79 -18.21
C ALA A 247 -10.85 -4.58 -19.02
N ASP A 248 -9.91 -3.79 -18.49
CA ASP A 248 -8.71 -3.35 -19.20
C ASP A 248 -7.45 -4.07 -18.74
N ILE A 249 -7.45 -4.70 -17.55
CA ILE A 249 -6.26 -5.31 -16.96
C ILE A 249 -5.64 -6.41 -17.82
N GLY A 250 -6.47 -7.10 -18.62
CA GLY A 250 -6.00 -8.15 -19.54
C GLY A 250 -5.06 -7.67 -20.65
N GLN A 251 -4.99 -6.37 -20.90
CA GLN A 251 -4.15 -5.74 -21.91
C GLN A 251 -2.88 -5.11 -21.32
N VAL A 252 -2.76 -5.05 -19.99
CA VAL A 252 -1.60 -4.48 -19.29
C VAL A 252 -0.54 -5.55 -19.08
N GLN A 253 0.69 -5.28 -19.49
CA GLN A 253 1.83 -6.19 -19.34
C GLN A 253 3.01 -5.50 -18.67
N VAL A 254 3.79 -6.28 -17.92
CA VAL A 254 5.06 -5.81 -17.34
C VAL A 254 6.02 -5.43 -18.47
N GLY A 255 6.73 -4.32 -18.29
CA GLY A 255 7.64 -3.74 -19.30
C GLY A 255 6.96 -2.77 -20.27
N GLN A 256 5.68 -2.50 -20.12
CA GLN A 256 4.95 -1.56 -20.96
C GLN A 256 5.24 -0.11 -20.57
N GLU A 257 5.53 0.75 -21.55
CA GLU A 257 5.72 2.18 -21.31
C GLU A 257 4.40 2.87 -20.95
N VAL A 258 4.44 3.69 -19.92
CA VAL A 258 3.34 4.50 -19.43
C VAL A 258 3.72 5.98 -19.52
N THR A 259 2.83 6.79 -20.07
CA THR A 259 2.97 8.25 -20.08
C THR A 259 1.93 8.83 -19.14
N PHE A 260 2.33 9.69 -18.23
CA PHE A 260 1.44 10.30 -17.27
C PHE A 260 1.71 11.79 -17.08
N THR A 261 0.75 12.48 -16.52
CA THR A 261 0.84 13.88 -16.10
C THR A 261 0.49 13.96 -14.62
N VAL A 262 1.10 14.89 -13.91
CA VAL A 262 0.78 15.18 -12.51
C VAL A 262 0.16 16.56 -12.41
N ASP A 263 -0.81 16.72 -11.51
CA ASP A 263 -1.54 17.99 -11.36
C ASP A 263 -0.63 19.14 -10.90
N ALA A 264 0.46 18.80 -10.21
CA ALA A 264 1.46 19.79 -9.78
C ALA A 264 2.22 20.45 -10.95
N PHE A 265 2.34 19.74 -12.10
CA PHE A 265 3.07 20.22 -13.27
C PHE A 265 2.21 20.07 -14.55
N PRO A 266 1.18 20.90 -14.72
CA PRO A 266 0.31 20.84 -15.88
C PRO A 266 1.10 21.16 -17.16
N GLY A 267 1.05 20.24 -18.12
CA GLY A 267 1.73 20.38 -19.42
C GLY A 267 3.08 19.67 -19.51
N ARG A 268 3.63 19.12 -18.43
CA ARG A 268 4.80 18.23 -18.46
C ARG A 268 4.35 16.77 -18.50
N GLN A 269 4.83 16.03 -19.49
CA GLN A 269 4.60 14.59 -19.58
C GLN A 269 5.80 13.85 -19.00
N PHE A 270 5.51 12.92 -18.11
CA PHE A 270 6.46 12.03 -17.51
C PHE A 270 6.31 10.63 -18.12
N ARG A 271 7.37 9.84 -18.02
CA ARG A 271 7.39 8.46 -18.50
C ARG A 271 7.70 7.53 -17.35
N GLY A 272 7.10 6.36 -17.39
CA GLY A 272 7.36 5.29 -16.47
C GLY A 272 7.21 3.94 -17.20
N GLU A 273 7.52 2.88 -16.51
CA GLU A 273 7.41 1.52 -17.00
C GLU A 273 6.61 0.67 -16.01
N VAL A 274 5.73 -0.19 -16.51
CA VAL A 274 4.99 -1.13 -15.67
C VAL A 274 5.97 -2.15 -15.09
N VAL A 275 6.20 -2.06 -13.79
CA VAL A 275 7.08 -2.98 -13.03
C VAL A 275 6.32 -4.22 -12.59
N GLN A 276 5.08 -4.05 -12.16
CA GLN A 276 4.29 -5.15 -11.61
C GLN A 276 2.79 -4.93 -11.80
N VAL A 277 2.09 -6.00 -12.13
CA VAL A 277 0.62 -6.08 -12.09
C VAL A 277 0.24 -6.94 -10.89
N ARG A 278 -0.47 -6.38 -9.91
CA ARG A 278 -0.93 -7.14 -8.74
C ARG A 278 -2.20 -7.92 -9.09
N LEU A 279 -2.21 -9.21 -8.74
CA LEU A 279 -3.35 -10.10 -9.05
C LEU A 279 -4.48 -10.00 -8.00
N ALA A 280 -4.23 -9.36 -6.87
CA ALA A 280 -5.25 -9.12 -5.85
C ALA A 280 -6.09 -7.91 -6.25
N ALA A 281 -7.34 -8.14 -6.61
CA ALA A 281 -8.28 -7.06 -6.89
C ALA A 281 -8.66 -6.29 -5.61
N THR A 282 -8.91 -5.01 -5.76
CA THR A 282 -9.47 -4.14 -4.72
C THR A 282 -10.89 -3.74 -5.14
N ASP A 283 -11.87 -3.97 -4.27
CA ASP A 283 -13.24 -3.49 -4.46
C ASP A 283 -13.40 -2.16 -3.74
N THR A 284 -13.63 -1.11 -4.49
CA THR A 284 -13.93 0.21 -3.95
C THR A 284 -15.26 0.68 -4.52
N SER A 285 -16.27 0.77 -3.67
CA SER A 285 -17.62 1.23 -4.07
C SER A 285 -18.23 0.43 -5.22
N ASN A 286 -18.11 -0.89 -5.21
CA ASN A 286 -18.61 -1.80 -6.24
C ASN A 286 -17.87 -1.72 -7.60
N VAL A 287 -16.69 -1.10 -7.63
CA VAL A 287 -15.81 -1.09 -8.79
C VAL A 287 -14.59 -1.96 -8.47
N ILE A 288 -14.40 -3.00 -9.29
CA ILE A 288 -13.26 -3.92 -9.14
C ILE A 288 -12.10 -3.34 -9.93
N THR A 289 -11.02 -3.03 -9.22
CA THR A 289 -9.79 -2.52 -9.81
C THR A 289 -8.59 -3.38 -9.43
N TYR A 290 -7.61 -3.43 -10.30
CA TYR A 290 -6.35 -4.12 -10.08
C TYR A 290 -5.23 -3.09 -9.93
N PRO A 291 -4.45 -3.13 -8.83
CA PRO A 291 -3.32 -2.24 -8.67
C PRO A 291 -2.19 -2.60 -9.64
N VAL A 292 -1.78 -1.62 -10.44
CA VAL A 292 -0.64 -1.72 -11.36
C VAL A 292 0.45 -0.76 -10.87
N ILE A 293 1.64 -1.29 -10.65
CA ILE A 293 2.78 -0.50 -10.18
C ILE A 293 3.61 -0.07 -11.38
N VAL A 294 3.76 1.22 -11.53
CA VAL A 294 4.60 1.86 -12.55
C VAL A 294 5.81 2.47 -11.87
N GLY A 295 7.00 2.04 -12.25
CA GLY A 295 8.25 2.62 -11.80
C GLY A 295 8.53 3.95 -12.52
N VAL A 296 8.97 4.94 -11.77
CA VAL A 296 9.31 6.28 -12.26
C VAL A 296 10.69 6.65 -11.75
N ASP A 297 11.55 7.07 -12.64
CA ASP A 297 12.84 7.66 -12.30
C ASP A 297 12.66 9.16 -12.03
N ASN A 298 13.04 9.59 -10.82
CA ASN A 298 12.97 10.97 -10.36
C ASN A 298 14.39 11.49 -10.01
N SER A 299 15.37 11.15 -10.82
CA SER A 299 16.77 11.58 -10.61
C SER A 299 16.95 13.10 -10.72
N ASP A 300 15.98 13.82 -11.28
CA ASP A 300 15.99 15.28 -11.42
C ASP A 300 15.43 16.03 -10.17
N GLY A 301 14.83 15.34 -9.19
CA GLY A 301 14.29 15.88 -7.94
C GLY A 301 12.85 16.35 -8.06
#